data_0774fe46758e900038083158c557204a
#
_entry.id   0774fe46758e900038083158c557204a
#
_cell.length_a   1.000
_cell.length_b   1.000
_cell.length_c   1.000
_cell.angle_alpha   90.00
_cell.angle_beta   90.00
_cell.angle_gamma   90.00
#
_symmetry.space_group_name_H-M   'P 1'
#
loop_
_entity.id
_entity.type
_entity.pdbx_description
1 polymer ?
#
loop_
_entity_poly.entity_id
_entity_poly.type
_entity_poly.pdbx_seq_one_letter_code
_entity_poly.pdbx_strand_id
1 'polypeptide(L)'
;QIVTEIKEGTYKSQILYLRKSLEQGKMEPYEKAKKSLLAFTPSATFKGGRKLDYLQNYNQIIVLDIDKVEKNKLAEIKLKATELSTTFVAFISPSNNGLKLFIKVSTNQDEHKIRTTWSKNFTKMS
;
A
#
# COMPACT_ATOMS: atom_id res chain seq x y z
N GLN A 1 -5.20 13.55 -4.71
CA GLN A 1 -3.87 14.14 -4.62
C GLN A 1 -2.76 13.12 -4.44
N ILE A 2 -2.74 12.35 -3.36
CA ILE A 2 -1.69 11.34 -3.17
C ILE A 2 -1.71 10.27 -4.27
N VAL A 3 -2.85 9.88 -4.74
CA VAL A 3 -3.00 8.94 -5.86
C VAL A 3 -2.42 9.55 -7.15
N THR A 4 -2.69 10.81 -7.40
CA THR A 4 -2.12 11.56 -8.54
C THR A 4 -0.60 11.63 -8.43
N GLU A 5 -0.07 11.96 -7.26
CA GLU A 5 1.38 12.01 -7.02
C GLU A 5 2.05 10.66 -7.25
N ILE A 6 1.41 9.57 -6.86
CA ILE A 6 1.91 8.21 -7.12
C ILE A 6 1.92 7.92 -8.62
N LYS A 7 0.84 8.24 -9.33
CA LYS A 7 0.73 8.03 -10.78
C LYS A 7 1.75 8.85 -11.57
N GLU A 8 1.96 10.09 -11.18
CA GLU A 8 2.88 11.01 -11.83
C GLU A 8 4.34 10.76 -11.47
N GLY A 9 4.60 9.89 -10.49
CA GLY A 9 5.94 9.55 -10.06
C GLY A 9 6.65 10.64 -9.28
N THR A 10 5.91 11.42 -8.49
CA THR A 10 6.45 12.50 -7.66
C THR A 10 7.59 12.01 -6.75
N TYR A 11 7.50 10.76 -6.27
CA TYR A 11 8.48 10.15 -5.37
C TYR A 11 9.48 9.26 -6.09
N LYS A 12 9.54 9.30 -7.42
CA LYS A 12 10.36 8.40 -8.25
C LYS A 12 11.83 8.38 -7.83
N SER A 13 12.43 9.54 -7.62
CA SER A 13 13.86 9.63 -7.25
C SER A 13 14.13 8.97 -5.91
N GLN A 14 13.28 9.19 -4.91
CA GLN A 14 13.40 8.58 -3.58
C GLN A 14 13.24 7.06 -3.65
N ILE A 15 12.28 6.58 -4.42
CA ILE A 15 12.01 5.16 -4.61
C ILE A 15 13.16 4.47 -5.35
N LEU A 16 13.71 5.08 -6.38
CA LEU A 16 14.86 4.54 -7.10
C LEU A 16 16.11 4.44 -6.21
N TYR A 17 16.36 5.45 -5.41
CA TYR A 17 17.45 5.42 -4.43
C TYR A 17 17.27 4.29 -3.41
N LEU A 18 16.07 4.15 -2.88
CA LEU A 18 15.70 3.10 -1.93
C LEU A 18 15.91 1.70 -2.52
N ARG A 19 15.42 1.46 -3.74
CA ARG A 19 15.57 0.18 -4.44
C ARG A 19 17.02 -0.15 -4.73
N LYS A 20 17.80 0.84 -5.16
CA LYS A 20 19.24 0.67 -5.40
C LYS A 20 19.98 0.31 -4.11
N SER A 21 19.67 0.98 -3.01
CA SER A 21 20.26 0.66 -1.70
C SER A 21 19.95 -0.77 -1.27
N LEU A 22 18.72 -1.22 -1.48
CA LEU A 22 18.30 -2.60 -1.17
C LEU A 22 19.03 -3.62 -2.03
N GLU A 23 19.14 -3.39 -3.34
CA GLU A 23 19.85 -4.26 -4.28
C GLU A 23 21.34 -4.36 -3.95
N GLN A 24 21.94 -3.30 -3.43
CA GLN A 24 23.33 -3.27 -3.00
C GLN A 24 23.56 -3.83 -1.59
N GLY A 25 22.51 -4.28 -0.92
CA GLY A 25 22.57 -4.79 0.45
C GLY A 25 22.86 -3.72 1.51
N LYS A 26 22.69 -2.45 1.17
CA LYS A 26 22.92 -1.32 2.09
C LYS A 26 21.67 -1.07 2.92
N MET A 27 21.49 -1.84 3.99
CA MET A 27 20.24 -1.83 4.78
C MET A 27 20.02 -0.52 5.54
N GLU A 28 21.06 0.10 6.07
CA GLU A 28 20.93 1.37 6.80
C GLU A 28 20.42 2.52 5.90
N PRO A 29 21.05 2.81 4.74
CA PRO A 29 20.49 3.77 3.79
C PRO A 29 19.09 3.42 3.30
N TYR A 30 18.82 2.13 3.09
CA TYR A 30 17.50 1.65 2.69
C TYR A 30 16.43 1.99 3.74
N GLU A 31 16.67 1.63 5.00
CA GLU A 31 15.72 1.89 6.09
C GLU A 31 15.50 3.39 6.31
N LYS A 32 16.55 4.18 6.22
CA LYS A 32 16.47 5.64 6.33
C LYS A 32 15.63 6.24 5.21
N ALA A 33 15.88 5.84 3.97
CA ALA A 33 15.11 6.29 2.81
C ALA A 33 13.65 5.87 2.91
N LYS A 34 13.37 4.64 3.34
CA LYS A 34 12.02 4.13 3.54
C LYS A 34 11.24 4.94 4.57
N LYS A 35 11.87 5.29 5.68
CA LYS A 35 11.25 6.12 6.72
C LYS A 35 11.01 7.57 6.28
N SER A 36 11.77 8.07 5.31
CA SER A 36 11.61 9.42 4.78
C SER A 36 10.47 9.56 3.78
N LEU A 37 9.93 8.45 3.25
CA LEU A 37 8.78 8.50 2.37
C LEU A 37 7.53 9.01 3.09
N LEU A 38 6.70 9.76 2.36
CA LEU A 38 5.44 10.25 2.89
C LEU A 38 4.54 9.09 3.31
N ALA A 39 4.06 9.13 4.54
CA ALA A 39 3.09 8.18 5.06
C ALA A 39 1.68 8.78 4.99
N PHE A 40 0.69 7.97 4.62
CA PHE A 40 -0.71 8.38 4.57
C PHE A 40 -1.63 7.22 4.97
N THR A 41 -2.87 7.55 5.29
CA THR A 41 -3.87 6.59 5.74
C THR A 41 -5.05 6.56 4.76
N PRO A 42 -5.05 5.62 3.78
CA PRO A 42 -6.10 5.60 2.74
C PRO A 42 -7.50 5.28 3.28
N SER A 43 -7.59 4.46 4.33
CA SER A 43 -8.87 3.98 4.87
C SER A 43 -9.63 5.03 5.66
N ALA A 44 -8.95 6.03 6.21
CA ALA A 44 -9.57 7.03 7.07
C ALA A 44 -8.76 8.31 7.14
N THR A 45 -9.42 9.39 7.53
CA THR A 45 -8.76 10.65 7.87
C THR A 45 -8.79 10.86 9.39
N PHE A 46 -7.72 11.41 9.93
CA PHE A 46 -7.54 11.65 11.35
C PHE A 46 -7.12 13.10 11.59
N LYS A 47 -7.41 13.59 12.80
CA LYS A 47 -6.95 14.90 13.25
C LYS A 47 -6.33 14.77 14.64
N GLY A 48 -5.05 15.13 14.77
CA GLY A 48 -4.34 15.08 16.04
C GLY A 48 -3.63 13.78 16.36
N GLY A 49 -3.87 12.69 15.58
CA GLY A 49 -3.21 11.40 15.78
C GLY A 49 -3.84 10.30 14.94
N ARG A 50 -3.28 9.10 15.00
CA ARG A 50 -3.73 7.93 14.19
C ARG A 50 -4.54 6.91 14.99
N LYS A 51 -5.01 7.27 16.17
CA LYS A 51 -5.88 6.41 16.98
C LYS A 51 -7.34 6.63 16.59
N LEU A 52 -8.20 5.67 16.93
CA LEU A 52 -9.65 5.76 16.67
C LEU A 52 -10.28 7.01 17.25
N ASP A 53 -9.80 7.48 18.41
CA ASP A 53 -10.29 8.69 19.08
C ASP A 53 -10.11 9.96 18.22
N TYR A 54 -9.18 9.94 17.25
CA TYR A 54 -8.89 11.05 16.35
C TYR A 54 -9.50 10.86 14.97
N LEU A 55 -10.33 9.85 14.77
CA LEU A 55 -10.95 9.55 13.49
C LEU A 55 -11.91 10.67 13.07
N GLN A 56 -11.71 11.25 11.88
CA GLN A 56 -12.62 12.21 11.27
C GLN A 56 -13.57 11.56 10.28
N ASN A 57 -13.03 10.86 9.29
CA ASN A 57 -13.78 10.22 8.22
C ASN A 57 -13.27 8.83 7.95
N TYR A 58 -14.20 7.91 7.73
CA TYR A 58 -13.92 6.57 7.23
C TYR A 58 -14.21 6.53 5.73
N ASN A 59 -13.20 6.18 4.92
CA ASN A 59 -13.26 6.30 3.46
C ASN A 59 -13.77 5.04 2.74
N GLN A 60 -14.14 4.00 3.46
CA GLN A 60 -14.58 2.72 2.88
C GLN A 60 -13.56 2.13 1.90
N ILE A 61 -12.29 2.21 2.25
CA ILE A 61 -11.16 1.65 1.49
C ILE A 61 -10.42 0.65 2.35
N ILE A 62 -10.23 -0.56 1.83
CA ILE A 62 -9.37 -1.57 2.43
C ILE A 62 -8.02 -1.56 1.70
N VAL A 63 -6.94 -1.57 2.46
CA VAL A 63 -5.59 -1.69 1.93
C VAL A 63 -5.15 -3.14 2.02
N LEU A 64 -4.81 -3.74 0.89
CA LEU A 64 -4.18 -5.05 0.81
C LEU A 64 -2.70 -4.87 0.51
N ASP A 65 -1.89 -5.52 1.30
CA ASP A 65 -0.44 -5.49 1.16
C ASP A 65 0.04 -6.90 0.84
N ILE A 66 0.39 -7.15 -0.41
CA ILE A 66 0.86 -8.45 -0.89
C ILE A 66 2.38 -8.39 -0.93
N ASP A 67 3.02 -9.09 0.00
CA ASP A 67 4.48 -9.07 0.15
C ASP A 67 5.15 -10.31 -0.44
N LYS A 68 6.46 -10.20 -0.64
CA LYS A 68 7.32 -11.33 -1.06
C LYS A 68 6.86 -11.98 -2.37
N VAL A 69 6.48 -11.17 -3.33
CA VAL A 69 6.09 -11.64 -4.66
C VAL A 69 7.31 -11.69 -5.56
N GLU A 70 7.45 -12.75 -6.32
CA GLU A 70 8.49 -12.85 -7.35
C GLU A 70 8.31 -11.75 -8.41
N LYS A 71 9.42 -11.13 -8.82
CA LYS A 71 9.39 -9.99 -9.74
C LYS A 71 8.67 -10.29 -11.06
N ASN A 72 8.81 -11.51 -11.57
CA ASN A 72 8.14 -11.94 -12.80
C ASN A 72 6.63 -12.10 -12.67
N LYS A 73 6.12 -12.22 -11.44
CA LYS A 73 4.67 -12.34 -11.16
C LYS A 73 4.00 -11.03 -10.80
N LEU A 74 4.77 -10.01 -10.40
CA LEU A 74 4.23 -8.72 -9.95
C LEU A 74 3.36 -8.05 -11.02
N ALA A 75 3.82 -7.98 -12.25
CA ALA A 75 3.10 -7.36 -13.36
C ALA A 75 1.80 -8.10 -13.66
N GLU A 76 1.82 -9.43 -13.64
CA GLU A 76 0.64 -10.27 -13.88
C GLU A 76 -0.42 -10.08 -12.79
N ILE A 77 0.00 -10.12 -11.53
CA ILE A 77 -0.90 -9.94 -10.39
C ILE A 77 -1.49 -8.53 -10.39
N LYS A 78 -0.67 -7.52 -10.68
CA LYS A 78 -1.12 -6.13 -10.80
C LYS A 78 -2.17 -5.98 -11.88
N LEU A 79 -1.95 -6.57 -13.06
CA LEU A 79 -2.89 -6.53 -14.16
C LEU A 79 -4.23 -7.17 -13.79
N LYS A 80 -4.20 -8.36 -13.19
CA LYS A 80 -5.41 -9.04 -12.70
C LYS A 80 -6.17 -8.21 -11.68
N ALA A 81 -5.46 -7.57 -10.75
CA ALA A 81 -6.06 -6.71 -9.75
C ALA A 81 -6.75 -5.49 -10.38
N THR A 82 -6.16 -4.89 -11.40
CA THR A 82 -6.72 -3.72 -12.09
C THR A 82 -7.96 -4.05 -12.93
N GLU A 83 -8.16 -5.32 -13.29
CA GLU A 83 -9.38 -5.77 -13.98
C GLU A 83 -10.60 -5.83 -13.06
N LEU A 84 -10.41 -5.87 -11.76
CA LEU A 84 -11.51 -5.88 -10.79
C LEU A 84 -12.09 -4.48 -10.62
N SER A 85 -13.42 -4.37 -10.75
CA SER A 85 -14.14 -3.08 -10.64
C SER A 85 -14.01 -2.43 -9.26
N THR A 86 -13.77 -3.22 -8.22
CA THR A 86 -13.61 -2.74 -6.84
C THR A 86 -12.21 -2.21 -6.54
N THR A 87 -11.22 -2.50 -7.39
CA THR A 87 -9.87 -1.99 -7.19
C THR A 87 -9.80 -0.52 -7.59
N PHE A 88 -9.52 0.32 -6.60
CA PHE A 88 -9.38 1.77 -6.79
C PHE A 88 -7.98 2.15 -7.26
N VAL A 89 -6.96 1.59 -6.62
CA VAL A 89 -5.55 1.83 -6.95
C VAL A 89 -4.74 0.55 -6.78
N ALA A 90 -3.79 0.33 -7.68
CA ALA A 90 -2.83 -0.76 -7.58
C ALA A 90 -1.44 -0.25 -7.94
N PHE A 91 -0.47 -0.42 -7.06
CA PHE A 91 0.92 -0.01 -7.33
C PHE A 91 1.93 -0.93 -6.65
N ILE A 92 3.12 -1.00 -7.24
CA ILE A 92 4.22 -1.81 -6.71
C ILE A 92 4.82 -1.11 -5.50
N SER A 93 5.10 -1.87 -4.44
CA SER A 93 5.69 -1.34 -3.21
C SER A 93 7.07 -0.70 -3.47
N PRO A 94 7.50 0.25 -2.62
CA PRO A 94 8.83 0.85 -2.76
C PRO A 94 9.98 -0.16 -2.79
N SER A 95 9.87 -1.26 -2.04
CA SER A 95 10.88 -2.34 -2.02
C SER A 95 10.93 -3.19 -3.29
N ASN A 96 9.94 -3.03 -4.20
CA ASN A 96 9.85 -3.74 -5.48
C ASN A 96 9.58 -5.26 -5.36
N ASN A 97 9.15 -5.73 -4.21
CA ASN A 97 8.84 -7.14 -3.97
C ASN A 97 7.40 -7.38 -3.50
N GLY A 98 6.56 -6.38 -3.58
CA GLY A 98 5.18 -6.45 -3.17
C GLY A 98 4.26 -5.55 -3.97
N LEU A 99 2.97 -5.73 -3.75
CA LEU A 99 1.90 -4.98 -4.40
C LEU A 99 0.98 -4.40 -3.33
N LYS A 100 0.65 -3.13 -3.47
CA LYS A 100 -0.35 -2.47 -2.62
C LYS A 100 -1.61 -2.22 -3.43
N LEU A 101 -2.73 -2.65 -2.87
CA LEU A 101 -4.06 -2.49 -3.47
C LEU A 101 -4.95 -1.68 -2.54
N PHE A 102 -5.64 -0.68 -3.10
CA PHE A 102 -6.70 0.03 -2.42
C PHE A 102 -8.02 -0.41 -3.01
N ILE A 103 -8.85 -1.06 -2.20
CA ILE A 103 -10.11 -1.65 -2.64
C ILE A 103 -11.26 -0.89 -1.99
N LYS A 104 -12.21 -0.43 -2.82
CA LYS A 104 -13.45 0.18 -2.35
C LYS A 104 -14.39 -0.88 -1.82
N VAL A 105 -14.96 -0.64 -0.66
CA VAL A 105 -15.91 -1.54 -0.01
C VAL A 105 -17.11 -0.76 0.51
N SER A 106 -18.28 -1.41 0.58
CA SER A 106 -19.46 -0.88 1.24
C SER A 106 -19.52 -1.50 2.63
N THR A 107 -18.88 -0.86 3.60
CA THR A 107 -18.75 -1.40 4.95
C THR A 107 -18.64 -0.28 5.98
N ASN A 108 -18.88 -0.61 7.25
CA ASN A 108 -18.63 0.29 8.36
C ASN A 108 -17.23 0.04 8.95
N GLN A 109 -16.88 0.85 9.96
CA GLN A 109 -15.56 0.79 10.61
C GLN A 109 -15.28 -0.57 11.27
N ASP A 110 -16.27 -1.18 11.90
CA ASP A 110 -16.11 -2.47 12.58
C ASP A 110 -15.95 -3.62 11.59
N GLU A 111 -16.77 -3.65 10.54
CA GLU A 111 -16.67 -4.62 9.47
C GLU A 111 -15.34 -4.50 8.72
N HIS A 112 -14.80 -3.29 8.58
CA HIS A 112 -13.49 -3.05 7.98
C HIS A 112 -12.39 -3.84 8.70
N LYS A 113 -12.38 -3.80 10.03
CA LYS A 113 -11.40 -4.53 10.84
C LYS A 113 -11.43 -6.03 10.56
N ILE A 114 -12.63 -6.60 10.50
CA ILE A 114 -12.84 -8.04 10.20
C ILE A 114 -12.36 -8.36 8.79
N ARG A 115 -12.77 -7.62 7.79
CA ARG A 115 -12.42 -7.83 6.38
C ARG A 115 -10.91 -7.70 6.14
N THR A 116 -10.26 -6.75 6.78
CA THR A 116 -8.81 -6.56 6.69
C THR A 116 -8.06 -7.76 7.27
N THR A 117 -8.52 -8.29 8.39
CA THR A 117 -7.95 -9.50 9.00
C THR A 117 -8.08 -10.71 8.08
N TRP A 118 -9.26 -10.92 7.47
CA TRP A 118 -9.50 -11.98 6.50
C TRP A 118 -8.57 -11.86 5.29
N SER A 119 -8.44 -10.68 4.72
CA SER A 119 -7.59 -10.42 3.56
C SER A 119 -6.12 -10.73 3.83
N LYS A 120 -5.62 -10.35 5.00
CA LYS A 120 -4.26 -10.65 5.42
C LYS A 120 -4.02 -12.16 5.56
N ASN A 121 -4.97 -12.87 6.12
CA ASN A 121 -4.88 -14.32 6.26
C ASN A 121 -4.90 -15.02 4.89
N PHE A 122 -5.76 -14.57 3.99
CA PHE A 122 -5.84 -15.11 2.64
C PHE A 122 -4.53 -14.91 1.86
N THR A 123 -3.94 -13.72 1.93
CA THR A 123 -2.66 -13.43 1.25
C THR A 123 -1.48 -14.22 1.82
N LYS A 124 -1.52 -14.58 3.10
CA LYS A 124 -0.51 -15.46 3.71
C LYS A 124 -0.63 -16.91 3.26
N MET A 125 -1.83 -17.37 2.92
CA MET A 125 -2.10 -18.75 2.50
C MET A 125 -1.80 -18.97 1.02
N SER A 126 -1.78 -17.93 0.23
CA SER A 126 -1.52 -17.99 -1.21
C SER A 126 -0.06 -17.74 -1.53
#